data_4b869e057836e7624faeeca333499d48
#
_entry.id   4b869e057836e7624faeeca333499d48
#
_cell.length_a   1.000
_cell.length_b   1.000
_cell.length_c   1.000
_cell.angle_alpha   90.00
_cell.angle_beta   90.00
_cell.angle_gamma   90.00
#
_symmetry.space_group_name_H-M   'P 1'
#
loop_
_entity.id
_entity.type
_entity.pdbx_description
1 polymer ?
#
loop_
_entity_poly.entity_id
_entity_poly.type
_entity_poly.pdbx_seq_one_letter_code
_entity_poly.pdbx_strand_id
1 'polypeptide(L)'
;VFRRLSALSLVAVLPLTALTVASPAQARAPHRTPECQGDWLPATPTSGDVMSGKLSFLGMPEVTVGKDVNWRLDPYKNRSWQMVFQSLRWMGRLVADYEATGEEDYLGRAVEIAKDWVEDNPYGGRTTSPYAWAEHPIALRAPALVCLSRYVKADWLKNSLALHAKLLSNPKNYELGHNHGLDQDIGLLRIGCRYGNPKWKNLAVGRMVKSMKLDIDGQGALREQAPRYAIYVHDRLRVAVDTIKDCRMKVPAALATRWESLPRHISAATQPNGYMVPIGDGPADVQPAAFDHADSTVQVFNAGYVFGRTAWNDPKSAYYSIRFGPALKFHGHEDHMGVTYYAQGRSILTEAGFVSYENTPYRRWTLGPEAHNVPILVGRRFRGHTPTALVSKSVHKDRQAFTFTDRAYGVPRKRSVLVNHREDVMAVLDSGGGKLQNLWHLDPGLKVVSDSGGQVVVGDGGWKASIVQLAMPSCEPVGGQRVVRGQTSPYQGWVSPGYMRKEPAPVIVSPVAESLLTVVVPGTDRPEVSCSGRTLTVHTPAGSVTLRASSSGTLS
;
A
#
# COMPACT_ATOMS: atom_id res chain seq x y z
N VAL A 1 -75.33 -18.04 12.25
CA VAL A 1 -76.51 -18.74 11.74
C VAL A 1 -76.13 -19.42 10.45
N PHE A 2 -76.39 -20.75 10.41
CA PHE A 2 -76.33 -21.71 9.28
C PHE A 2 -74.93 -22.08 8.72
N ARG A 3 -74.45 -23.24 9.06
CA ARG A 3 -74.70 -24.67 8.71
C ARG A 3 -74.26 -25.07 7.31
N ARG A 4 -73.19 -25.87 7.31
CA ARG A 4 -72.97 -27.21 6.69
C ARG A 4 -73.27 -27.39 5.20
N LEU A 5 -72.29 -27.99 4.49
CA LEU A 5 -72.42 -29.40 4.06
C LEU A 5 -71.11 -29.90 3.44
N SER A 6 -70.74 -31.11 3.88
CA SER A 6 -69.59 -31.89 3.42
C SER A 6 -69.91 -32.58 2.10
N ALA A 7 -68.90 -32.69 1.22
CA ALA A 7 -68.89 -33.68 0.16
C ALA A 7 -67.51 -34.35 0.10
N LEU A 8 -67.46 -35.61 0.50
CA LEU A 8 -66.33 -36.51 0.25
C LEU A 8 -66.32 -36.88 -1.23
N SER A 9 -65.19 -36.69 -1.87
CA SER A 9 -64.90 -37.32 -3.17
C SER A 9 -63.66 -38.19 -3.02
N LEU A 10 -63.82 -39.46 -3.10
CA LEU A 10 -62.75 -40.46 -3.24
C LEU A 10 -62.04 -40.19 -4.56
N VAL A 11 -60.73 -39.93 -4.52
CA VAL A 11 -59.85 -39.97 -5.68
C VAL A 11 -58.89 -41.14 -5.52
N ALA A 12 -58.99 -42.07 -6.46
CA ALA A 12 -58.15 -43.25 -6.54
C ALA A 12 -56.69 -42.84 -6.81
N VAL A 13 -55.75 -43.31 -5.98
CA VAL A 13 -54.33 -43.14 -6.12
C VAL A 13 -53.79 -44.25 -7.01
N LEU A 14 -53.39 -43.91 -8.25
CA LEU A 14 -52.56 -44.75 -9.09
C LEU A 14 -51.08 -44.51 -8.74
N PRO A 15 -50.23 -45.52 -8.62
CA PRO A 15 -48.81 -45.32 -8.35
C PRO A 15 -48.11 -44.79 -9.59
N LEU A 16 -47.63 -43.55 -9.55
CA LEU A 16 -46.66 -43.05 -10.50
C LEU A 16 -45.30 -43.70 -10.21
N THR A 17 -44.87 -44.57 -11.10
CA THR A 17 -43.49 -45.03 -11.20
C THR A 17 -42.63 -43.84 -11.58
N ALA A 18 -41.84 -43.33 -10.62
CA ALA A 18 -40.85 -42.30 -10.88
C ALA A 18 -39.71 -42.84 -11.76
N LEU A 19 -39.72 -42.46 -13.02
CA LEU A 19 -38.54 -42.59 -13.88
C LEU A 19 -37.46 -41.63 -13.31
N THR A 20 -36.46 -42.18 -12.65
CA THR A 20 -35.24 -41.45 -12.30
C THR A 20 -34.49 -41.15 -13.59
N VAL A 21 -34.67 -39.94 -14.09
CA VAL A 21 -33.76 -39.35 -15.10
C VAL A 21 -32.45 -39.11 -14.36
N ALA A 22 -31.42 -39.90 -14.68
CA ALA A 22 -30.06 -39.65 -14.24
C ALA A 22 -29.65 -38.24 -14.69
N SER A 23 -29.43 -37.33 -13.75
CA SER A 23 -28.84 -36.03 -14.05
C SER A 23 -27.53 -36.27 -14.80
N PRO A 24 -27.30 -35.57 -15.93
CA PRO A 24 -26.01 -35.62 -16.57
C PRO A 24 -24.93 -35.25 -15.56
N ALA A 25 -23.91 -36.10 -15.45
CA ALA A 25 -22.76 -35.82 -14.59
C ALA A 25 -22.29 -34.38 -14.88
N GLN A 26 -22.39 -33.50 -13.90
CA GLN A 26 -21.83 -32.16 -13.99
C GLN A 26 -20.36 -32.33 -14.32
N ALA A 27 -19.99 -32.00 -15.56
CA ALA A 27 -18.61 -31.92 -15.98
C ALA A 27 -17.92 -31.00 -14.95
N ARG A 28 -16.97 -31.54 -14.21
CA ARG A 28 -16.18 -30.77 -13.23
C ARG A 28 -15.60 -29.60 -13.98
N ALA A 29 -15.98 -28.37 -13.64
CA ALA A 29 -15.41 -27.18 -14.23
C ALA A 29 -13.89 -27.30 -14.26
N PRO A 30 -13.23 -27.00 -15.38
CA PRO A 30 -11.79 -27.13 -15.48
C PRO A 30 -11.12 -26.37 -14.36
N HIS A 31 -10.12 -26.96 -13.72
CA HIS A 31 -9.44 -26.42 -12.54
C HIS A 31 -8.68 -25.16 -12.97
N ARG A 32 -9.29 -24.00 -12.79
CA ARG A 32 -8.70 -22.69 -13.11
C ARG A 32 -7.54 -22.44 -12.17
N THR A 33 -6.40 -21.99 -12.69
CA THR A 33 -5.29 -21.57 -11.86
C THR A 33 -5.34 -20.07 -11.65
N PRO A 34 -5.11 -19.57 -10.43
CA PRO A 34 -5.15 -18.13 -10.13
C PRO A 34 -4.30 -17.29 -11.09
N GLU A 35 -3.16 -17.81 -11.50
CA GLU A 35 -2.25 -17.13 -12.43
C GLU A 35 -2.78 -16.99 -13.85
N CYS A 36 -3.65 -17.89 -14.29
CA CYS A 36 -4.27 -17.81 -15.62
C CYS A 36 -5.45 -16.84 -15.65
N GLN A 37 -6.02 -16.51 -14.49
CA GLN A 37 -7.17 -15.61 -14.40
C GLN A 37 -6.79 -14.13 -14.47
N GLY A 38 -5.52 -13.79 -14.29
CA GLY A 38 -5.05 -12.40 -14.33
C GLY A 38 -5.59 -11.49 -13.19
N ASP A 39 -6.10 -12.06 -12.10
CA ASP A 39 -6.85 -11.41 -11.02
C ASP A 39 -6.09 -10.32 -10.27
N TRP A 40 -4.78 -10.26 -10.39
CA TRP A 40 -3.93 -9.28 -9.72
C TRP A 40 -3.64 -8.04 -10.57
N LEU A 41 -3.96 -8.06 -11.87
CA LEU A 41 -3.86 -6.88 -12.73
C LEU A 41 -5.14 -6.06 -12.67
N PRO A 42 -5.07 -4.74 -12.92
CA PRO A 42 -6.26 -3.94 -13.18
C PRO A 42 -7.17 -4.60 -14.21
N ALA A 43 -8.45 -4.25 -14.23
CA ALA A 43 -9.43 -4.81 -15.16
C ALA A 43 -9.02 -4.74 -16.64
N THR A 44 -8.05 -3.90 -16.97
CA THR A 44 -7.46 -3.72 -18.31
C THR A 44 -6.02 -4.27 -18.38
N PRO A 45 -5.56 -4.77 -19.55
CA PRO A 45 -6.38 -5.01 -20.75
C PRO A 45 -7.33 -6.19 -20.57
N THR A 46 -8.51 -6.11 -21.19
CA THR A 46 -9.42 -7.25 -21.35
C THR A 46 -8.88 -8.20 -22.43
N SER A 47 -9.42 -9.42 -22.53
CA SER A 47 -9.05 -10.31 -23.64
C SER A 47 -9.42 -9.72 -25.01
N GLY A 48 -10.55 -9.03 -25.12
CA GLY A 48 -10.94 -8.30 -26.33
C GLY A 48 -9.94 -7.20 -26.72
N ASP A 49 -9.41 -6.47 -25.72
CA ASP A 49 -8.35 -5.49 -25.96
C ASP A 49 -7.10 -6.17 -26.50
N VAL A 50 -6.64 -7.25 -25.86
CA VAL A 50 -5.46 -8.01 -26.30
C VAL A 50 -5.64 -8.60 -27.69
N MET A 51 -6.83 -9.13 -28.00
CA MET A 51 -7.17 -9.64 -29.34
C MET A 51 -7.07 -8.55 -30.42
N SER A 52 -7.47 -7.32 -30.09
CA SER A 52 -7.38 -6.17 -30.99
C SER A 52 -6.02 -5.42 -30.92
N GLY A 53 -5.05 -5.97 -30.18
CA GLY A 53 -3.72 -5.36 -30.02
C GLY A 53 -3.66 -4.13 -29.13
N LYS A 54 -4.67 -3.90 -28.29
CA LYS A 54 -4.77 -2.75 -27.40
C LYS A 54 -4.30 -3.10 -26.01
N LEU A 55 -3.31 -2.39 -25.50
CA LEU A 55 -2.72 -2.63 -24.19
C LEU A 55 -2.77 -1.37 -23.32
N SER A 56 -3.33 -1.51 -22.13
CA SER A 56 -3.34 -0.45 -21.11
C SER A 56 -2.91 -1.03 -19.76
N PHE A 57 -1.90 -0.44 -19.13
CA PHE A 57 -1.34 -0.87 -17.85
C PHE A 57 -1.23 0.31 -16.88
N LEU A 58 -1.45 0.04 -15.60
CA LEU A 58 -1.20 0.99 -14.50
C LEU A 58 -1.98 2.31 -14.63
N GLY A 59 -3.15 2.29 -15.27
CA GLY A 59 -3.95 3.49 -15.51
C GLY A 59 -3.38 4.45 -16.55
N MET A 60 -2.34 4.04 -17.31
CA MET A 60 -1.79 4.82 -18.40
C MET A 60 -2.64 4.67 -19.67
N PRO A 61 -2.54 5.63 -20.62
CA PRO A 61 -3.29 5.55 -21.87
C PRO A 61 -3.06 4.23 -22.62
N GLU A 62 -3.97 3.90 -23.50
CA GLU A 62 -3.89 2.71 -24.36
C GLU A 62 -2.77 2.83 -25.39
N VAL A 63 -2.10 1.72 -25.65
CA VAL A 63 -1.07 1.58 -26.69
C VAL A 63 -1.49 0.47 -27.64
N THR A 64 -1.39 0.70 -28.95
CA THR A 64 -1.67 -0.33 -29.96
C THR A 64 -0.38 -1.05 -30.34
N VAL A 65 -0.42 -2.38 -30.32
CA VAL A 65 0.64 -3.28 -30.78
C VAL A 65 0.17 -4.10 -31.97
N GLY A 66 1.06 -4.39 -32.92
CA GLY A 66 0.79 -5.24 -34.06
C GLY A 66 0.76 -6.74 -33.73
N LYS A 67 0.65 -7.58 -34.78
CA LYS A 67 0.88 -9.03 -34.64
C LYS A 67 2.32 -9.33 -34.30
N ASP A 68 3.26 -8.70 -35.02
CA ASP A 68 4.68 -8.64 -34.74
C ASP A 68 4.88 -7.49 -33.72
N VAL A 69 5.21 -7.85 -32.49
CA VAL A 69 5.20 -6.94 -31.35
C VAL A 69 6.57 -6.30 -31.18
N ASN A 70 6.65 -4.98 -31.24
CA ASN A 70 7.87 -4.28 -30.88
C ASN A 70 8.11 -4.34 -29.35
N TRP A 71 8.84 -5.34 -28.87
CA TRP A 71 9.14 -5.55 -27.45
C TRP A 71 10.07 -4.49 -26.82
N ARG A 72 10.55 -3.51 -27.60
CA ARG A 72 11.28 -2.34 -27.12
C ARG A 72 10.41 -1.12 -26.97
N LEU A 73 9.12 -1.24 -27.25
CA LEU A 73 8.15 -0.17 -27.11
C LEU A 73 8.18 0.38 -25.67
N ASP A 74 8.43 1.67 -25.54
CA ASP A 74 8.44 2.41 -24.25
C ASP A 74 7.82 3.80 -24.45
N PRO A 75 6.49 3.86 -24.65
CA PRO A 75 5.80 5.10 -25.00
C PRO A 75 5.81 6.13 -23.89
N TYR A 76 5.99 5.69 -22.65
CA TYR A 76 5.89 6.53 -21.46
C TYR A 76 7.22 6.77 -20.75
N LYS A 77 8.32 6.19 -21.24
CA LYS A 77 9.62 6.17 -20.53
C LYS A 77 9.45 5.74 -19.08
N ASN A 78 8.66 4.65 -18.88
CA ASN A 78 8.22 4.21 -17.57
C ASN A 78 8.65 2.77 -17.30
N ARG A 79 9.52 2.61 -16.31
CA ARG A 79 10.06 1.32 -15.89
C ARG A 79 8.96 0.32 -15.49
N SER A 80 7.95 0.75 -14.73
CA SER A 80 6.88 -0.13 -14.25
C SER A 80 6.02 -0.62 -15.41
N TRP A 81 5.72 0.26 -16.38
CA TRP A 81 5.01 -0.13 -17.59
C TRP A 81 5.80 -1.18 -18.38
N GLN A 82 7.10 -0.98 -18.55
CA GLN A 82 7.99 -1.94 -19.21
C GLN A 82 8.02 -3.29 -18.49
N MET A 83 8.11 -3.29 -17.16
CA MET A 83 8.11 -4.53 -16.38
C MET A 83 6.79 -5.31 -16.53
N VAL A 84 5.64 -4.63 -16.55
CA VAL A 84 4.33 -5.26 -16.78
C VAL A 84 4.23 -5.77 -18.21
N PHE A 85 4.64 -4.99 -19.21
CA PHE A 85 4.65 -5.36 -20.61
C PHE A 85 5.48 -6.63 -20.85
N GLN A 86 6.72 -6.66 -20.36
CA GLN A 86 7.64 -7.79 -20.48
C GLN A 86 7.22 -9.03 -19.65
N SER A 87 6.34 -8.85 -18.67
CA SER A 87 5.89 -9.98 -17.84
C SER A 87 4.97 -10.97 -18.57
N LEU A 88 4.38 -10.60 -19.68
CA LEU A 88 3.35 -11.38 -20.43
C LEU A 88 2.17 -11.86 -19.56
N ARG A 89 2.06 -11.36 -18.34
CA ARG A 89 1.03 -11.78 -17.40
C ARG A 89 -0.38 -11.45 -17.91
N TRP A 90 -0.49 -10.32 -18.61
CA TRP A 90 -1.70 -9.87 -19.28
C TRP A 90 -2.19 -10.84 -20.37
N MET A 91 -1.30 -11.59 -21.01
CA MET A 91 -1.64 -12.68 -21.93
C MET A 91 -2.37 -13.85 -21.24
N GLY A 92 -2.16 -14.03 -19.92
CA GLY A 92 -2.81 -15.08 -19.15
C GLY A 92 -4.34 -15.02 -19.20
N ARG A 93 -4.94 -13.84 -19.43
CA ARG A 93 -6.38 -13.68 -19.66
C ARG A 93 -6.88 -14.46 -20.87
N LEU A 94 -6.15 -14.44 -21.98
CA LEU A 94 -6.51 -15.19 -23.18
C LEU A 94 -6.60 -16.69 -22.88
N VAL A 95 -5.64 -17.21 -22.10
CA VAL A 95 -5.68 -18.63 -21.70
C VAL A 95 -6.86 -18.91 -20.77
N ALA A 96 -7.17 -17.99 -19.85
CA ALA A 96 -8.31 -18.13 -18.95
C ALA A 96 -9.66 -18.11 -19.69
N ASP A 97 -9.79 -17.24 -20.70
CA ASP A 97 -11.01 -17.17 -21.51
C ASP A 97 -11.15 -18.38 -22.44
N TYR A 98 -10.04 -18.88 -23.00
CA TYR A 98 -10.03 -20.19 -23.68
C TYR A 98 -10.51 -21.32 -22.74
N GLU A 99 -10.02 -21.37 -21.50
CA GLU A 99 -10.49 -22.35 -20.50
C GLU A 99 -11.98 -22.21 -20.18
N ALA A 100 -12.53 -21.01 -20.28
CA ALA A 100 -13.92 -20.74 -19.97
C ALA A 100 -14.88 -21.00 -21.14
N THR A 101 -14.46 -20.71 -22.37
CA THR A 101 -15.32 -20.68 -23.56
C THR A 101 -15.03 -21.80 -24.56
N GLY A 102 -13.80 -22.30 -24.59
CA GLY A 102 -13.32 -23.23 -25.64
C GLY A 102 -13.00 -22.55 -26.97
N GLU A 103 -13.02 -21.22 -27.05
CA GLU A 103 -12.74 -20.48 -28.28
C GLU A 103 -11.24 -20.51 -28.63
N GLU A 104 -10.89 -21.21 -29.69
CA GLU A 104 -9.51 -21.44 -30.14
C GLU A 104 -8.76 -20.15 -30.50
N ASP A 105 -9.44 -19.08 -30.88
CA ASP A 105 -8.84 -17.81 -31.24
C ASP A 105 -8.08 -17.18 -30.04
N TYR A 106 -8.59 -17.32 -28.81
CA TYR A 106 -7.88 -16.88 -27.62
C TYR A 106 -6.58 -17.64 -27.40
N LEU A 107 -6.61 -18.97 -27.54
CA LEU A 107 -5.41 -19.79 -27.41
C LEU A 107 -4.41 -19.48 -28.54
N GLY A 108 -4.90 -19.35 -29.76
CA GLY A 108 -4.10 -18.99 -30.95
C GLY A 108 -3.34 -17.68 -30.72
N ARG A 109 -4.05 -16.64 -30.26
CA ARG A 109 -3.42 -15.34 -29.96
C ARG A 109 -2.41 -15.40 -28.82
N ALA A 110 -2.69 -16.16 -27.77
CA ALA A 110 -1.73 -16.37 -26.68
C ALA A 110 -0.44 -17.05 -27.16
N VAL A 111 -0.57 -18.03 -28.06
CA VAL A 111 0.58 -18.71 -28.69
C VAL A 111 1.40 -17.74 -29.54
N GLU A 112 0.76 -16.94 -30.39
CA GLU A 112 1.41 -15.94 -31.23
C GLU A 112 2.25 -14.98 -30.37
N ILE A 113 1.65 -14.36 -29.35
CA ILE A 113 2.32 -13.40 -28.46
C ILE A 113 3.50 -14.05 -27.73
N ALA A 114 3.30 -15.25 -27.15
CA ALA A 114 4.34 -15.90 -26.38
C ALA A 114 5.51 -16.35 -27.26
N LYS A 115 5.23 -16.85 -28.47
CA LYS A 115 6.25 -17.31 -29.42
C LYS A 115 7.05 -16.13 -29.94
N ASP A 116 6.40 -15.07 -30.39
CA ASP A 116 6.99 -13.81 -30.84
C ASP A 116 7.91 -13.23 -29.74
N TRP A 117 7.45 -13.20 -28.48
CA TRP A 117 8.30 -12.76 -27.37
C TRP A 117 9.56 -13.61 -27.20
N VAL A 118 9.44 -14.94 -27.30
CA VAL A 118 10.58 -15.87 -27.12
C VAL A 118 11.59 -15.74 -28.26
N GLU A 119 11.13 -15.54 -29.49
CA GLU A 119 11.97 -15.37 -30.68
C GLU A 119 12.73 -14.03 -30.66
N ASP A 120 12.06 -12.96 -30.25
CA ASP A 120 12.61 -11.60 -30.27
C ASP A 120 13.47 -11.25 -29.06
N ASN A 121 13.36 -12.01 -27.97
CA ASN A 121 14.07 -11.75 -26.73
C ASN A 121 14.99 -12.92 -26.31
N PRO A 122 15.99 -13.30 -27.12
CA PRO A 122 16.96 -14.32 -26.73
C PRO A 122 17.75 -13.87 -25.48
N TYR A 123 17.93 -14.77 -24.52
CA TYR A 123 18.68 -14.45 -23.30
C TYR A 123 20.13 -14.07 -23.60
N GLY A 124 20.55 -12.90 -23.14
CA GLY A 124 21.88 -12.35 -23.42
C GLY A 124 22.02 -11.68 -24.80
N GLY A 125 20.93 -11.58 -25.57
CA GLY A 125 20.91 -10.88 -26.85
C GLY A 125 21.11 -9.37 -26.71
N ARG A 126 21.92 -8.74 -27.58
CA ARG A 126 22.16 -7.29 -27.56
C ARG A 126 20.94 -6.45 -27.94
N THR A 127 19.97 -7.09 -28.58
CA THR A 127 18.79 -6.41 -29.12
C THR A 127 17.59 -6.45 -28.17
N THR A 128 17.64 -7.21 -27.06
CA THR A 128 16.55 -7.32 -26.11
C THR A 128 16.34 -6.06 -25.28
N SER A 129 15.08 -5.83 -24.85
CA SER A 129 14.78 -4.83 -23.84
C SER A 129 15.54 -5.15 -22.54
N PRO A 130 16.09 -4.16 -21.80
CA PRO A 130 16.73 -4.40 -20.50
C PRO A 130 15.77 -5.02 -19.48
N TYR A 131 14.47 -4.86 -19.67
CA TYR A 131 13.43 -5.44 -18.80
C TYR A 131 12.99 -6.85 -19.20
N ALA A 132 13.32 -7.33 -20.40
CA ALA A 132 12.90 -8.66 -20.86
C ALA A 132 13.37 -9.77 -19.91
N TRP A 133 14.58 -9.67 -19.38
CA TRP A 133 15.18 -10.65 -18.49
C TRP A 133 15.51 -10.09 -17.11
N ALA A 134 14.87 -8.99 -16.70
CA ALA A 134 14.92 -8.51 -15.34
C ALA A 134 14.25 -9.52 -14.38
N GLU A 135 14.67 -9.56 -13.13
CA GLU A 135 14.31 -10.59 -12.13
C GLU A 135 12.80 -10.69 -11.90
N HIS A 136 12.09 -9.56 -11.84
CA HIS A 136 10.65 -9.54 -11.58
C HIS A 136 9.80 -9.93 -12.82
N PRO A 137 10.01 -9.38 -14.02
CA PRO A 137 9.37 -9.89 -15.23
C PRO A 137 9.54 -11.38 -15.47
N ILE A 138 10.73 -11.97 -15.22
CA ILE A 138 10.95 -13.42 -15.32
C ILE A 138 10.00 -14.17 -14.36
N ALA A 139 9.91 -13.69 -13.12
CA ALA A 139 9.05 -14.29 -12.09
C ALA A 139 7.58 -14.28 -12.48
N LEU A 140 7.10 -13.15 -13.00
CA LEU A 140 5.70 -12.95 -13.38
C LEU A 140 5.33 -13.61 -14.72
N ARG A 141 6.28 -13.75 -15.65
CA ARG A 141 6.05 -14.41 -16.94
C ARG A 141 5.98 -15.93 -16.84
N ALA A 142 6.77 -16.51 -15.94
CA ALA A 142 6.83 -17.96 -15.77
C ALA A 142 5.45 -18.60 -15.53
N PRO A 143 4.59 -18.12 -14.65
CA PRO A 143 3.22 -18.62 -14.50
C PRO A 143 2.37 -18.54 -15.77
N ALA A 144 2.44 -17.45 -16.52
CA ALA A 144 1.70 -17.30 -17.78
C ALA A 144 2.12 -18.34 -18.83
N LEU A 145 3.43 -18.57 -18.97
CA LEU A 145 3.96 -19.60 -19.85
C LEU A 145 3.61 -21.03 -19.38
N VAL A 146 3.57 -21.26 -18.05
CA VAL A 146 3.10 -22.53 -17.49
C VAL A 146 1.64 -22.78 -17.82
N CYS A 147 0.77 -21.77 -17.71
CA CYS A 147 -0.62 -21.87 -18.15
C CYS A 147 -0.71 -22.29 -19.61
N LEU A 148 -0.02 -21.58 -20.49
CA LEU A 148 0.00 -21.88 -21.92
C LEU A 148 0.48 -23.31 -22.21
N SER A 149 1.50 -23.80 -21.49
CA SER A 149 2.07 -25.13 -21.67
C SER A 149 1.10 -26.29 -21.38
N ARG A 150 -0.04 -26.03 -20.75
CA ARG A 150 -1.09 -27.05 -20.53
C ARG A 150 -1.70 -27.49 -21.86
N TYR A 151 -1.83 -26.55 -22.78
CA TYR A 151 -2.49 -26.73 -24.06
C TYR A 151 -1.49 -26.88 -25.21
N VAL A 152 -0.34 -26.24 -25.13
CA VAL A 152 0.69 -26.18 -26.16
C VAL A 152 1.87 -27.10 -25.84
N LYS A 153 2.14 -28.09 -26.69
CA LYS A 153 3.24 -29.05 -26.55
C LYS A 153 4.32 -28.77 -27.61
N ALA A 154 5.04 -27.64 -27.40
CA ALA A 154 6.08 -27.19 -28.33
C ALA A 154 7.44 -27.06 -27.64
N ASP A 155 8.52 -27.42 -28.33
CA ASP A 155 9.88 -27.39 -27.79
C ASP A 155 10.33 -25.97 -27.45
N TRP A 156 9.95 -24.96 -28.23
CA TRP A 156 10.28 -23.57 -27.92
C TRP A 156 9.74 -23.14 -26.55
N LEU A 157 8.50 -23.53 -26.20
CA LEU A 157 7.89 -23.21 -24.91
C LEU A 157 8.54 -23.98 -23.75
N LYS A 158 8.81 -25.28 -23.97
CA LYS A 158 9.53 -26.11 -22.99
C LYS A 158 10.92 -25.57 -22.72
N ASN A 159 11.69 -25.19 -23.74
CA ASN A 159 13.03 -24.62 -23.62
C ASN A 159 13.00 -23.26 -22.91
N SER A 160 12.04 -22.40 -23.23
CA SER A 160 11.82 -21.13 -22.55
C SER A 160 11.55 -21.34 -21.05
N LEU A 161 10.65 -22.26 -20.68
CA LEU A 161 10.36 -22.59 -19.28
C LEU A 161 11.57 -23.19 -18.54
N ALA A 162 12.40 -24.02 -19.21
CA ALA A 162 13.63 -24.54 -18.63
C ALA A 162 14.64 -23.42 -18.33
N LEU A 163 14.75 -22.41 -19.21
CA LEU A 163 15.58 -21.24 -18.99
C LEU A 163 15.05 -20.38 -17.82
N HIS A 164 13.74 -20.14 -17.77
CA HIS A 164 13.12 -19.43 -16.63
C HIS A 164 13.42 -20.16 -15.31
N ALA A 165 13.28 -21.48 -15.25
CA ALA A 165 13.59 -22.25 -14.04
C ALA A 165 15.07 -22.13 -13.66
N LYS A 166 16.00 -22.16 -14.63
CA LYS A 166 17.44 -21.96 -14.40
C LYS A 166 17.72 -20.59 -13.78
N LEU A 167 17.10 -19.54 -14.31
CA LEU A 167 17.30 -18.17 -13.83
C LEU A 167 16.66 -17.95 -12.44
N LEU A 168 15.43 -18.43 -12.24
CA LEU A 168 14.71 -18.32 -10.96
C LEU A 168 15.36 -19.17 -9.85
N SER A 169 15.98 -20.29 -10.17
CA SER A 169 16.69 -21.11 -9.17
C SER A 169 18.06 -20.58 -8.79
N ASN A 170 18.61 -19.64 -9.56
CA ASN A 170 19.94 -19.06 -9.31
C ASN A 170 19.89 -18.13 -8.06
N PRO A 171 20.68 -18.43 -6.99
CA PRO A 171 20.66 -17.62 -5.78
C PRO A 171 21.17 -16.19 -5.97
N LYS A 172 21.94 -15.92 -7.06
CA LYS A 172 22.44 -14.57 -7.38
C LYS A 172 21.34 -13.63 -7.88
N ASN A 173 20.22 -14.18 -8.36
CA ASN A 173 19.09 -13.43 -8.89
C ASN A 173 17.92 -13.34 -7.89
N TYR A 174 18.10 -13.86 -6.67
CA TYR A 174 17.01 -14.01 -5.72
C TYR A 174 16.91 -12.85 -4.75
N GLU A 175 15.72 -12.23 -4.68
CA GLU A 175 15.40 -11.10 -3.80
C GLU A 175 14.85 -11.58 -2.45
N LEU A 176 15.76 -11.87 -1.52
CA LEU A 176 15.40 -12.40 -0.20
C LEU A 176 14.76 -11.34 0.72
N GLY A 177 13.60 -11.63 1.29
CA GLY A 177 12.88 -10.73 2.22
C GLY A 177 12.23 -9.55 1.51
N HIS A 178 11.76 -9.79 0.29
CA HIS A 178 11.13 -8.81 -0.59
C HIS A 178 9.98 -9.45 -1.38
N ASN A 179 8.98 -8.67 -1.77
CA ASN A 179 7.85 -9.16 -2.55
C ASN A 179 8.27 -9.78 -3.91
N HIS A 180 9.33 -9.27 -4.56
CA HIS A 180 9.87 -9.87 -5.79
C HIS A 180 10.36 -11.30 -5.56
N GLY A 181 10.99 -11.59 -4.41
CA GLY A 181 11.41 -12.95 -4.05
C GLY A 181 10.23 -13.92 -3.92
N LEU A 182 9.10 -13.45 -3.39
CA LEU A 182 7.88 -14.25 -3.32
C LEU A 182 7.37 -14.59 -4.73
N ASP A 183 7.35 -13.63 -5.66
CA ASP A 183 6.96 -13.87 -7.05
C ASP A 183 7.92 -14.82 -7.78
N GLN A 184 9.23 -14.70 -7.52
CA GLN A 184 10.25 -15.62 -8.06
C GLN A 184 9.98 -17.05 -7.61
N ASP A 185 9.63 -17.25 -6.35
CA ASP A 185 9.31 -18.56 -5.80
C ASP A 185 7.99 -19.12 -6.33
N ILE A 186 6.96 -18.30 -6.52
CA ILE A 186 5.71 -18.71 -7.18
C ILE A 186 6.02 -19.19 -8.61
N GLY A 187 6.78 -18.43 -9.38
CA GLY A 187 7.19 -18.79 -10.73
C GLY A 187 7.95 -20.11 -10.79
N LEU A 188 8.96 -20.28 -9.92
CA LEU A 188 9.75 -21.50 -9.85
C LEU A 188 8.93 -22.72 -9.41
N LEU A 189 8.04 -22.54 -8.41
CA LEU A 189 7.14 -23.59 -7.95
C LEU A 189 6.22 -24.07 -9.06
N ARG A 190 5.61 -23.13 -9.81
CA ARG A 190 4.74 -23.44 -10.94
C ARG A 190 5.45 -24.29 -12.01
N ILE A 191 6.66 -23.92 -12.40
CA ILE A 191 7.47 -24.71 -13.35
C ILE A 191 7.81 -26.07 -12.73
N GLY A 192 8.22 -26.11 -11.47
CA GLY A 192 8.54 -27.34 -10.76
C GLY A 192 7.37 -28.32 -10.68
N CYS A 193 6.16 -27.81 -10.49
CA CYS A 193 4.95 -28.64 -10.48
C CYS A 193 4.58 -29.13 -11.88
N ARG A 194 4.68 -28.25 -12.87
CA ARG A 194 4.38 -28.59 -14.28
C ARG A 194 5.23 -29.73 -14.82
N TYR A 195 6.52 -29.77 -14.42
CA TYR A 195 7.48 -30.78 -14.87
C TYR A 195 7.80 -31.85 -13.83
N GLY A 196 7.11 -31.86 -12.69
CA GLY A 196 7.34 -32.87 -11.64
C GLY A 196 8.72 -32.77 -10.97
N ASN A 197 9.39 -31.60 -10.97
CA ASN A 197 10.74 -31.45 -10.47
C ASN A 197 10.76 -31.17 -8.95
N PRO A 198 11.15 -32.13 -8.08
CA PRO A 198 11.11 -31.97 -6.65
C PRO A 198 12.14 -30.95 -6.13
N LYS A 199 13.28 -30.80 -6.83
CA LYS A 199 14.33 -29.84 -6.41
C LYS A 199 13.81 -28.40 -6.52
N TRP A 200 13.16 -28.05 -7.62
CA TRP A 200 12.59 -26.71 -7.81
C TRP A 200 11.43 -26.45 -6.85
N LYS A 201 10.55 -27.43 -6.65
CA LYS A 201 9.42 -27.30 -5.72
C LYS A 201 9.91 -27.05 -4.27
N ASN A 202 10.83 -27.88 -3.79
CA ASN A 202 11.33 -27.76 -2.43
C ASN A 202 12.16 -26.48 -2.22
N LEU A 203 12.96 -26.07 -3.21
CA LEU A 203 13.71 -24.81 -3.17
C LEU A 203 12.75 -23.61 -3.05
N ALA A 204 11.72 -23.53 -3.90
CA ALA A 204 10.77 -22.44 -3.91
C ALA A 204 10.03 -22.33 -2.57
N VAL A 205 9.43 -23.43 -2.08
CA VAL A 205 8.71 -23.41 -0.78
C VAL A 205 9.61 -23.07 0.39
N GLY A 206 10.84 -23.61 0.40
CA GLY A 206 11.83 -23.30 1.45
C GLY A 206 12.22 -21.83 1.47
N ARG A 207 12.42 -21.22 0.28
CA ARG A 207 12.72 -19.78 0.14
C ARG A 207 11.53 -18.91 0.53
N MET A 208 10.29 -19.24 0.13
CA MET A 208 9.08 -18.54 0.56
C MET A 208 9.00 -18.43 2.08
N VAL A 209 9.17 -19.55 2.79
CA VAL A 209 9.14 -19.58 4.27
C VAL A 209 10.20 -18.67 4.86
N LYS A 210 11.45 -18.75 4.37
CA LYS A 210 12.56 -17.93 4.85
C LYS A 210 12.33 -16.44 4.56
N SER A 211 11.93 -16.12 3.32
CA SER A 211 11.72 -14.76 2.84
C SER A 211 10.60 -14.06 3.60
N MET A 212 9.45 -14.72 3.75
CA MET A 212 8.29 -14.13 4.44
C MET A 212 8.51 -14.01 5.96
N LYS A 213 9.36 -14.82 6.57
CA LYS A 213 9.82 -14.59 7.95
C LYS A 213 10.63 -13.31 8.12
N LEU A 214 11.38 -12.92 7.09
CA LEU A 214 12.18 -11.69 7.10
C LEU A 214 11.34 -10.45 6.78
N ASP A 215 10.33 -10.61 5.92
CA ASP A 215 9.53 -9.51 5.39
C ASP A 215 8.30 -9.18 6.26
N ILE A 216 7.67 -10.19 6.86
CA ILE A 216 6.53 -10.00 7.76
C ILE A 216 6.98 -10.32 9.18
N ASP A 217 6.84 -9.37 10.10
CA ASP A 217 7.24 -9.56 11.50
C ASP A 217 6.25 -10.42 12.31
N GLY A 218 6.56 -10.64 13.60
CA GLY A 218 5.68 -11.43 14.49
C GLY A 218 4.36 -10.77 14.82
N GLN A 219 4.19 -9.48 14.53
CA GLN A 219 2.96 -8.73 14.72
C GLN A 219 2.09 -8.68 13.46
N GLY A 220 2.55 -9.28 12.34
CA GLY A 220 1.88 -9.25 11.04
C GLY A 220 2.13 -7.98 10.23
N ALA A 221 3.12 -7.16 10.62
CA ALA A 221 3.45 -5.98 9.87
C ALA A 221 4.48 -6.26 8.77
N LEU A 222 4.24 -5.72 7.58
CA LEU A 222 5.20 -5.78 6.48
C LEU A 222 6.35 -4.81 6.74
N ARG A 223 7.58 -5.26 6.49
CA ARG A 223 8.82 -4.49 6.71
C ARG A 223 9.30 -3.70 5.50
N GLU A 224 8.58 -3.72 4.40
CA GLU A 224 8.90 -2.94 3.21
C GLU A 224 8.59 -1.43 3.35
N GLN A 225 8.05 -1.03 4.48
CA GLN A 225 7.84 0.35 4.93
C GLN A 225 6.85 1.18 4.09
N ALA A 226 5.98 0.53 3.34
CA ALA A 226 4.81 1.11 2.72
C ALA A 226 3.60 0.18 2.90
N PRO A 227 2.56 0.57 3.66
CA PRO A 227 1.41 -0.29 3.97
C PRO A 227 0.71 -0.85 2.73
N ARG A 228 0.70 -0.11 1.63
CA ARG A 228 0.13 -0.56 0.35
C ARG A 228 0.72 -1.89 -0.12
N TYR A 229 2.00 -2.14 0.14
CA TYR A 229 2.65 -3.39 -0.25
C TYR A 229 2.20 -4.58 0.61
N ALA A 230 1.62 -4.35 1.80
CA ALA A 230 1.02 -5.43 2.57
C ALA A 230 -0.18 -6.05 1.85
N ILE A 231 -0.97 -5.26 1.09
CA ILE A 231 -2.04 -5.77 0.23
C ILE A 231 -1.45 -6.66 -0.86
N TYR A 232 -0.43 -6.16 -1.57
CA TYR A 232 0.21 -6.92 -2.64
C TYR A 232 0.77 -8.26 -2.12
N VAL A 233 1.53 -8.23 -1.03
CA VAL A 233 2.12 -9.44 -0.43
C VAL A 233 1.03 -10.40 0.08
N HIS A 234 -0.05 -9.88 0.67
CA HIS A 234 -1.21 -10.70 1.09
C HIS A 234 -1.81 -11.46 -0.09
N ASP A 235 -2.07 -10.79 -1.20
CA ASP A 235 -2.66 -11.41 -2.40
C ASP A 235 -1.69 -12.40 -3.05
N ARG A 236 -0.40 -12.06 -3.09
CA ARG A 236 0.63 -12.98 -3.62
C ARG A 236 0.82 -14.21 -2.72
N LEU A 237 0.68 -14.07 -1.40
CA LEU A 237 0.70 -15.22 -0.48
C LEU A 237 -0.51 -16.13 -0.68
N ARG A 238 -1.70 -15.59 -0.94
CA ARG A 238 -2.88 -16.38 -1.35
C ARG A 238 -2.54 -17.23 -2.57
N VAL A 239 -1.99 -16.60 -3.63
CA VAL A 239 -1.56 -17.31 -4.85
C VAL A 239 -0.50 -18.38 -4.55
N ALA A 240 0.46 -18.09 -3.67
CA ALA A 240 1.49 -19.05 -3.26
C ALA A 240 0.89 -20.26 -2.53
N VAL A 241 0.00 -20.02 -1.57
CA VAL A 241 -0.71 -21.07 -0.83
C VAL A 241 -1.53 -21.96 -1.76
N ASP A 242 -2.30 -21.35 -2.66
CA ASP A 242 -3.09 -22.09 -3.65
C ASP A 242 -2.20 -22.89 -4.60
N THR A 243 -1.08 -22.32 -5.06
CA THR A 243 -0.10 -23.03 -5.91
C THR A 243 0.50 -24.23 -5.17
N ILE A 244 0.84 -24.10 -3.88
CA ILE A 244 1.37 -25.22 -3.07
C ILE A 244 0.33 -26.35 -2.99
N LYS A 245 -0.96 -26.02 -2.75
CA LYS A 245 -2.07 -26.99 -2.72
C LYS A 245 -2.27 -27.68 -4.09
N ASP A 246 -2.29 -26.91 -5.18
CA ASP A 246 -2.43 -27.42 -6.54
C ASP A 246 -1.29 -28.39 -6.91
N CYS A 247 -0.10 -28.15 -6.38
CA CYS A 247 1.06 -29.02 -6.50
C CYS A 247 1.01 -30.26 -5.61
N ARG A 248 -0.08 -30.47 -4.88
CA ARG A 248 -0.28 -31.56 -3.89
C ARG A 248 0.82 -31.58 -2.83
N MET A 249 1.25 -30.38 -2.42
CA MET A 249 2.20 -30.20 -1.33
C MET A 249 1.48 -29.68 -0.08
N LYS A 250 2.06 -29.99 1.10
CA LYS A 250 1.58 -29.43 2.36
C LYS A 250 2.00 -27.96 2.48
N VAL A 251 1.05 -27.07 2.78
CA VAL A 251 1.35 -25.68 3.08
C VAL A 251 2.11 -25.62 4.41
N PRO A 252 3.31 -24.99 4.45
CA PRO A 252 4.03 -24.80 5.71
C PRO A 252 3.25 -23.90 6.67
N ALA A 253 3.09 -24.33 7.92
CA ALA A 253 2.36 -23.57 8.93
C ALA A 253 2.94 -22.15 9.11
N ALA A 254 4.27 -22.00 9.07
CA ALA A 254 4.93 -20.71 9.17
C ALA A 254 4.55 -19.74 8.03
N LEU A 255 4.24 -20.24 6.84
CA LEU A 255 3.77 -19.41 5.71
C LEU A 255 2.29 -19.02 5.89
N ALA A 256 1.46 -19.98 6.28
CA ALA A 256 0.03 -19.73 6.57
C ALA A 256 -0.14 -18.67 7.67
N THR A 257 0.56 -18.83 8.79
CA THR A 257 0.54 -17.86 9.91
C THR A 257 0.94 -16.44 9.46
N ARG A 258 1.95 -16.30 8.58
CA ARG A 258 2.36 -14.98 8.06
C ARG A 258 1.29 -14.37 7.17
N TRP A 259 0.68 -15.16 6.31
CA TRP A 259 -0.42 -14.70 5.47
C TRP A 259 -1.62 -14.25 6.30
N GLU A 260 -2.06 -15.07 7.26
CA GLU A 260 -3.20 -14.81 8.14
C GLU A 260 -2.98 -13.60 9.07
N SER A 261 -1.74 -13.20 9.32
CA SER A 261 -1.43 -12.06 10.19
C SER A 261 -1.45 -10.70 9.50
N LEU A 262 -1.27 -10.62 8.17
CA LEU A 262 -1.22 -9.37 7.40
C LEU A 262 -2.50 -8.51 7.48
N PRO A 263 -3.73 -9.08 7.49
CA PRO A 263 -4.97 -8.31 7.60
C PRO A 263 -4.98 -7.31 8.75
N ARG A 264 -4.37 -7.66 9.88
CA ARG A 264 -4.24 -6.76 11.03
C ARG A 264 -3.50 -5.47 10.70
N HIS A 265 -2.38 -5.57 9.96
CA HIS A 265 -1.60 -4.40 9.54
C HIS A 265 -2.34 -3.59 8.47
N ILE A 266 -2.98 -4.26 7.50
CA ILE A 266 -3.75 -3.62 6.43
C ILE A 266 -4.92 -2.83 7.04
N SER A 267 -5.71 -3.45 7.93
CA SER A 267 -6.83 -2.78 8.60
C SER A 267 -6.37 -1.60 9.44
N ALA A 268 -5.27 -1.74 10.20
CA ALA A 268 -4.73 -0.66 11.02
C ALA A 268 -4.30 0.55 10.18
N ALA A 269 -3.72 0.30 9.00
CA ALA A 269 -3.27 1.34 8.06
C ALA A 269 -4.41 1.92 7.19
N THR A 270 -5.63 1.40 7.29
CA THR A 270 -6.80 1.90 6.56
C THR A 270 -7.49 2.99 7.37
N GLN A 271 -7.66 4.17 6.80
CA GLN A 271 -8.31 5.32 7.39
C GLN A 271 -9.84 5.12 7.48
N PRO A 272 -10.56 5.91 8.29
CA PRO A 272 -12.02 5.76 8.44
C PRO A 272 -12.83 5.96 7.15
N ASN A 273 -12.28 6.67 6.18
CA ASN A 273 -12.88 6.84 4.84
C ASN A 273 -12.68 5.62 3.91
N GLY A 274 -12.04 4.55 4.39
CA GLY A 274 -11.78 3.34 3.62
C GLY A 274 -10.50 3.38 2.77
N TYR A 275 -9.81 4.51 2.69
CA TYR A 275 -8.53 4.60 1.97
C TYR A 275 -7.35 4.28 2.88
N MET A 276 -6.35 3.64 2.33
CA MET A 276 -5.10 3.39 3.03
C MET A 276 -4.30 4.68 3.21
N VAL A 277 -3.66 4.84 4.38
CA VAL A 277 -2.78 5.99 4.61
C VAL A 277 -1.60 5.96 3.63
N PRO A 278 -1.28 7.08 2.92
CA PRO A 278 -0.32 7.10 1.82
C PRO A 278 1.15 7.21 2.30
N ILE A 279 1.56 6.30 3.18
CA ILE A 279 2.93 6.23 3.72
C ILE A 279 3.86 5.52 2.73
N GLY A 280 5.07 6.06 2.56
CA GLY A 280 6.09 5.50 1.67
C GLY A 280 5.62 5.48 0.21
N ASP A 281 5.93 4.40 -0.52
CA ASP A 281 5.46 4.19 -1.90
C ASP A 281 3.97 3.80 -1.95
N GLY A 282 3.13 4.46 -1.15
CA GLY A 282 1.68 4.31 -1.12
C GLY A 282 0.97 5.51 -1.74
N PRO A 283 0.27 5.37 -2.89
CA PRO A 283 -0.60 6.42 -3.40
C PRO A 283 -1.87 6.55 -2.54
N ALA A 284 -2.52 7.72 -2.59
CA ALA A 284 -3.67 8.02 -1.73
C ALA A 284 -4.99 7.37 -2.19
N ASP A 285 -5.06 6.84 -3.41
CA ASP A 285 -6.27 6.25 -4.01
C ASP A 285 -6.43 4.73 -3.75
N VAL A 286 -5.65 4.17 -2.83
CA VAL A 286 -5.72 2.73 -2.52
C VAL A 286 -6.82 2.45 -1.53
N GLN A 287 -7.80 1.66 -1.95
CA GLN A 287 -8.86 1.11 -1.09
C GLN A 287 -8.64 -0.40 -0.93
N PRO A 288 -8.20 -0.90 0.22
CA PRO A 288 -8.11 -2.33 0.46
C PRO A 288 -9.50 -2.97 0.60
N ALA A 289 -9.59 -4.26 0.33
CA ALA A 289 -10.74 -5.03 0.77
C ALA A 289 -10.91 -4.90 2.30
N ALA A 290 -12.15 -4.96 2.77
CA ALA A 290 -12.39 -4.99 4.20
C ALA A 290 -11.84 -6.30 4.80
N PHE A 291 -11.08 -6.18 5.86
CA PHE A 291 -10.60 -7.30 6.66
C PHE A 291 -11.13 -7.18 8.09
N ASP A 292 -11.25 -8.30 8.77
CA ASP A 292 -11.50 -8.30 10.21
C ASP A 292 -10.35 -7.55 10.90
N HIS A 293 -10.72 -6.67 11.79
CA HIS A 293 -9.78 -5.85 12.56
C HIS A 293 -9.65 -6.39 13.99
N ALA A 294 -8.54 -6.07 14.62
CA ALA A 294 -8.37 -6.33 16.04
C ALA A 294 -9.27 -5.40 16.88
N ASP A 295 -9.71 -5.84 18.05
CA ASP A 295 -10.53 -5.03 18.96
C ASP A 295 -9.84 -3.74 19.44
N SER A 296 -8.49 -3.70 19.37
CA SER A 296 -7.72 -2.54 19.80
C SER A 296 -7.81 -1.39 18.79
N THR A 297 -8.17 -0.22 19.27
CA THR A 297 -8.16 1.03 18.49
C THR A 297 -6.77 1.65 18.32
N VAL A 298 -5.75 1.14 19.02
CA VAL A 298 -4.34 1.57 18.88
C VAL A 298 -3.46 0.38 18.64
N GLN A 299 -2.63 0.46 17.61
CA GLN A 299 -1.67 -0.56 17.26
C GLN A 299 -0.28 0.04 17.06
N VAL A 300 0.71 -0.57 17.72
CA VAL A 300 2.12 -0.20 17.61
C VAL A 300 2.87 -1.38 17.01
N PHE A 301 3.38 -1.22 15.81
CA PHE A 301 4.14 -2.24 15.10
C PHE A 301 5.64 -1.93 15.15
N ASN A 302 6.45 -2.90 15.55
CA ASN A 302 7.91 -2.76 15.61
C ASN A 302 8.55 -2.56 14.21
N ALA A 303 7.81 -2.88 13.15
CA ALA A 303 8.18 -2.53 11.78
C ALA A 303 8.23 -1.00 11.54
N GLY A 304 7.71 -0.21 12.48
CA GLY A 304 7.86 1.25 12.49
C GLY A 304 6.58 2.04 12.29
N TYR A 305 5.47 1.58 12.85
CA TYR A 305 4.19 2.25 12.71
C TYR A 305 3.44 2.34 14.05
N VAL A 306 2.85 3.49 14.31
CA VAL A 306 1.71 3.62 15.22
C VAL A 306 0.50 3.99 14.39
N PHE A 307 -0.59 3.27 14.57
CA PHE A 307 -1.90 3.62 14.05
C PHE A 307 -2.88 3.69 15.21
N GLY A 308 -3.66 4.76 15.26
CA GLY A 308 -4.67 4.92 16.29
C GLY A 308 -5.94 5.55 15.75
N ARG A 309 -7.07 5.23 16.38
CA ARG A 309 -8.39 5.74 16.00
C ARG A 309 -9.31 5.82 17.21
N THR A 310 -10.37 6.63 17.12
CA THR A 310 -11.40 6.71 18.17
C THR A 310 -12.27 5.47 18.19
N ALA A 311 -12.71 5.03 17.00
CA ALA A 311 -13.58 3.86 16.83
C ALA A 311 -13.35 3.19 15.48
N TRP A 312 -13.76 1.93 15.37
CA TRP A 312 -13.91 1.22 14.11
C TRP A 312 -15.29 1.50 13.50
N ASN A 313 -15.42 1.35 12.20
CA ASN A 313 -16.69 1.42 11.45
C ASN A 313 -17.44 2.77 11.57
N ASP A 314 -16.75 3.84 11.93
CA ASP A 314 -17.27 5.19 11.93
C ASP A 314 -16.44 6.09 11.00
N PRO A 315 -16.98 6.55 9.85
CA PRO A 315 -16.25 7.36 8.88
C PRO A 315 -15.87 8.76 9.41
N LYS A 316 -16.43 9.19 10.53
CA LYS A 316 -16.08 10.46 11.21
C LYS A 316 -15.07 10.28 12.34
N SER A 317 -14.74 9.02 12.68
CA SER A 317 -13.76 8.69 13.72
C SER A 317 -12.45 9.43 13.49
N ALA A 318 -11.83 9.95 14.53
CA ALA A 318 -10.45 10.42 14.42
C ALA A 318 -9.52 9.24 14.14
N TYR A 319 -8.51 9.48 13.31
CA TYR A 319 -7.46 8.52 12.98
C TYR A 319 -6.11 9.25 12.85
N TYR A 320 -5.07 8.59 13.29
CA TYR A 320 -3.71 9.08 13.11
C TYR A 320 -2.73 7.96 12.79
N SER A 321 -1.66 8.31 12.09
CA SER A 321 -0.49 7.46 11.94
C SER A 321 0.77 8.17 12.38
N ILE A 322 1.76 7.43 12.87
CA ILE A 322 3.10 7.95 13.19
C ILE A 322 4.14 6.97 12.69
N ARG A 323 5.14 7.48 11.99
CA ARG A 323 6.27 6.69 11.49
C ARG A 323 7.45 6.71 12.44
N PHE A 324 8.10 5.56 12.63
CA PHE A 324 9.31 5.40 13.42
C PHE A 324 10.04 4.11 13.03
N GLY A 325 10.99 3.63 13.81
CA GLY A 325 11.49 2.27 13.74
C GLY A 325 12.79 2.11 12.97
N PRO A 326 12.99 0.96 12.29
CA PRO A 326 14.25 0.61 11.67
C PRO A 326 14.61 1.55 10.50
N ALA A 327 15.89 1.58 10.17
CA ALA A 327 16.39 2.31 9.00
C ALA A 327 15.60 2.01 7.73
N LEU A 328 15.60 2.97 6.82
CA LEU A 328 14.88 2.92 5.54
C LEU A 328 15.14 1.62 4.77
N LYS A 329 14.07 1.05 4.24
CA LYS A 329 14.08 -0.14 3.38
C LYS A 329 13.13 0.03 2.21
N PHE A 330 13.47 -0.59 1.09
CA PHE A 330 12.66 -0.80 -0.12
C PHE A 330 11.74 0.37 -0.51
N HIS A 331 10.52 0.38 0.03
CA HIS A 331 9.43 1.29 -0.32
C HIS A 331 9.21 2.42 0.70
N GLY A 332 10.06 2.50 1.72
CA GLY A 332 10.01 3.56 2.70
C GLY A 332 10.53 4.90 2.16
N HIS A 333 10.15 5.98 2.85
CA HIS A 333 10.66 7.32 2.65
C HIS A 333 11.39 7.81 3.92
N GLU A 334 12.09 8.93 3.86
CA GLU A 334 12.72 9.57 5.04
C GLU A 334 11.66 10.30 5.89
N ASP A 335 10.60 9.59 6.23
CA ASP A 335 9.38 10.03 6.89
C ASP A 335 9.35 9.77 8.41
N HIS A 336 10.45 9.37 9.02
CA HIS A 336 10.51 9.07 10.46
C HIS A 336 10.15 10.27 11.30
N MET A 337 9.28 10.06 12.30
CA MET A 337 8.53 11.04 13.11
C MET A 337 7.38 11.71 12.32
N GLY A 338 7.14 11.35 11.06
CA GLY A 338 6.01 11.83 10.28
C GLY A 338 4.68 11.43 10.92
N VAL A 339 3.71 12.33 10.87
CA VAL A 339 2.36 12.13 11.39
C VAL A 339 1.32 12.43 10.33
N THR A 340 0.24 11.65 10.30
CA THR A 340 -0.99 11.99 9.57
C THR A 340 -2.12 12.16 10.57
N TYR A 341 -3.14 12.93 10.20
CA TYR A 341 -4.30 13.13 11.06
C TYR A 341 -5.58 13.31 10.24
N TYR A 342 -6.56 12.50 10.58
CA TYR A 342 -7.90 12.52 10.03
C TYR A 342 -8.89 12.68 11.18
N ALA A 343 -9.86 13.56 11.04
CA ALA A 343 -10.92 13.76 12.05
C ALA A 343 -12.19 14.35 11.43
N GLN A 344 -13.33 14.01 12.01
CA GLN A 344 -14.64 14.55 11.64
C GLN A 344 -14.96 14.35 10.14
N GLY A 345 -14.51 13.23 9.56
CA GLY A 345 -14.73 12.92 8.14
C GLY A 345 -13.78 13.63 7.17
N ARG A 346 -12.68 14.22 7.64
CA ARG A 346 -11.71 14.98 6.84
C ARG A 346 -10.28 14.52 7.10
N SER A 347 -9.51 14.34 6.03
CA SER A 347 -8.05 14.28 6.11
C SER A 347 -7.53 15.70 6.35
N ILE A 348 -6.71 15.87 7.38
CA ILE A 348 -6.17 17.19 7.75
C ILE A 348 -4.67 17.24 7.46
N LEU A 349 -3.90 16.35 8.09
CA LEU A 349 -2.48 16.16 7.81
C LEU A 349 -2.32 14.88 6.99
N THR A 350 -1.71 15.00 5.82
CA THR A 350 -1.49 13.87 4.90
C THR A 350 0.00 13.72 4.55
N GLU A 351 0.33 12.74 3.74
CA GLU A 351 1.66 12.49 3.19
C GLU A 351 1.72 12.86 1.71
N ALA A 352 2.93 13.12 1.19
CA ALA A 352 3.11 13.41 -0.24
C ALA A 352 2.74 12.23 -1.15
N GLY A 353 2.72 11.01 -0.61
CA GLY A 353 2.36 9.80 -1.34
C GLY A 353 3.39 9.40 -2.39
N PHE A 354 2.96 8.60 -3.36
CA PHE A 354 3.82 7.98 -4.36
C PHE A 354 3.35 8.26 -5.78
N VAL A 355 4.21 8.85 -6.62
CA VAL A 355 3.91 9.15 -8.02
C VAL A 355 4.40 8.07 -8.98
N SER A 356 5.67 7.69 -8.91
CA SER A 356 6.29 6.68 -9.79
C SER A 356 7.70 6.32 -9.29
N TYR A 357 8.30 5.29 -9.91
CA TYR A 357 9.71 4.89 -9.66
C TYR A 357 10.72 5.63 -10.55
N GLU A 358 10.26 6.53 -11.41
CA GLU A 358 11.15 7.27 -12.29
C GLU A 358 12.00 8.28 -11.50
N ASN A 359 13.30 8.33 -11.76
CA ASN A 359 14.24 9.22 -11.07
C ASN A 359 14.07 10.67 -11.52
N THR A 360 12.97 11.30 -11.11
CA THR A 360 12.66 12.71 -11.40
C THR A 360 13.01 13.60 -10.21
N PRO A 361 13.13 14.93 -10.38
CA PRO A 361 13.25 15.85 -9.25
C PRO A 361 12.09 15.74 -8.25
N TYR A 362 10.87 15.50 -8.74
CA TYR A 362 9.70 15.27 -7.90
C TYR A 362 9.84 13.98 -7.06
N ARG A 363 10.24 12.86 -7.68
CA ARG A 363 10.48 11.61 -6.95
C ARG A 363 11.55 11.77 -5.87
N ARG A 364 12.66 12.46 -6.17
CA ARG A 364 13.70 12.71 -5.17
C ARG A 364 13.20 13.54 -3.99
N TRP A 365 12.31 14.51 -4.25
CA TRP A 365 11.67 15.28 -3.20
C TRP A 365 10.75 14.40 -2.35
N THR A 366 9.88 13.54 -2.94
CA THR A 366 8.99 12.65 -2.17
C THR A 366 9.74 11.65 -1.29
N LEU A 367 10.97 11.30 -1.64
CA LEU A 367 11.81 10.41 -0.81
C LEU A 367 12.46 11.14 0.37
N GLY A 368 12.61 12.45 0.31
CA GLY A 368 13.30 13.27 1.31
C GLY A 368 12.39 13.75 2.44
N PRO A 369 12.97 14.18 3.57
CA PRO A 369 12.21 14.62 4.74
C PRO A 369 11.34 15.85 4.47
N GLU A 370 11.65 16.65 3.46
CA GLU A 370 10.92 17.87 3.11
C GLU A 370 9.51 17.59 2.54
N ALA A 371 9.23 16.35 2.17
CA ALA A 371 7.91 15.91 1.67
C ALA A 371 6.99 15.35 2.76
N HIS A 372 7.42 15.39 4.02
CA HIS A 372 6.75 14.71 5.12
C HIS A 372 6.48 15.65 6.31
N ASN A 373 5.56 15.26 7.17
CA ASN A 373 5.20 16.00 8.39
C ASN A 373 6.23 15.76 9.51
N VAL A 374 7.47 16.16 9.27
CA VAL A 374 8.61 15.90 10.16
C VAL A 374 9.31 17.19 10.61
N PRO A 375 9.99 17.20 11.78
CA PRO A 375 10.83 18.32 12.16
C PRO A 375 12.16 18.31 11.40
N ILE A 376 12.49 19.43 10.76
CA ILE A 376 13.75 19.67 10.05
C ILE A 376 14.67 20.49 10.96
N LEU A 377 15.89 20.04 11.23
CA LEU A 377 16.88 20.85 11.94
C LEU A 377 17.63 21.75 10.95
N VAL A 378 17.38 23.05 11.06
CA VAL A 378 17.89 24.05 10.14
C VAL A 378 19.41 24.20 10.25
N GLY A 379 20.07 24.31 9.09
CA GLY A 379 21.52 24.45 9.01
C GLY A 379 22.32 23.17 9.31
N ARG A 380 21.65 22.02 9.46
CA ARG A 380 22.32 20.73 9.68
C ARG A 380 22.08 19.77 8.50
N ARG A 381 23.11 18.99 8.19
CA ARG A 381 23.02 17.98 7.15
C ARG A 381 22.19 16.80 7.62
N PHE A 382 21.18 16.46 6.85
CA PHE A 382 20.38 15.23 7.05
C PHE A 382 21.19 13.98 6.72
N ARG A 383 21.05 12.96 7.55
CA ARG A 383 21.66 11.63 7.38
C ARG A 383 20.54 10.61 7.18
N GLY A 384 20.32 10.24 5.95
CA GLY A 384 19.33 9.23 5.59
C GLY A 384 19.60 7.88 6.24
N HIS A 385 18.60 7.00 6.20
CA HIS A 385 18.63 5.66 6.78
C HIS A 385 18.91 5.62 8.30
N THR A 386 18.59 6.71 9.01
CA THR A 386 18.75 6.77 10.47
C THR A 386 17.53 6.14 11.14
N PRO A 387 17.70 5.11 12.01
CA PRO A 387 16.58 4.55 12.76
C PRO A 387 16.05 5.54 13.81
N THR A 388 14.75 5.48 14.07
CA THR A 388 14.06 6.31 15.07
C THR A 388 13.45 5.41 16.15
N ALA A 389 13.77 5.69 17.40
CA ALA A 389 13.29 4.93 18.55
C ALA A 389 12.00 5.52 19.12
N LEU A 390 11.02 4.67 19.44
CA LEU A 390 9.92 4.97 20.33
C LEU A 390 10.43 4.83 21.77
N VAL A 391 10.59 5.96 22.48
CA VAL A 391 11.20 5.99 23.82
C VAL A 391 10.17 6.05 24.94
N SER A 392 8.95 6.46 24.66
CA SER A 392 7.86 6.50 25.64
C SER A 392 6.51 6.35 24.94
N LYS A 393 5.59 5.61 25.57
CA LYS A 393 4.20 5.53 25.15
C LYS A 393 3.27 5.47 26.36
N SER A 394 2.13 6.15 26.28
CA SER A 394 1.01 6.05 27.20
C SER A 394 -0.27 5.91 26.37
N VAL A 395 -1.00 4.82 26.56
CA VAL A 395 -2.19 4.50 25.75
C VAL A 395 -3.36 4.30 26.68
N HIS A 396 -4.27 5.26 26.70
CA HIS A 396 -5.56 5.22 27.36
C HIS A 396 -6.67 5.37 26.30
N LYS A 397 -7.89 4.99 26.64
CA LYS A 397 -9.02 5.01 25.70
C LYS A 397 -9.16 6.36 24.98
N ASP A 398 -9.18 7.44 25.72
CA ASP A 398 -9.45 8.79 25.21
C ASP A 398 -8.18 9.63 25.00
N ARG A 399 -7.01 9.15 25.46
CA ARG A 399 -5.76 9.91 25.44
C ARG A 399 -4.57 9.01 25.18
N GLN A 400 -3.82 9.34 24.15
CA GLN A 400 -2.68 8.55 23.70
C GLN A 400 -1.48 9.47 23.49
N ALA A 401 -0.32 9.10 24.03
CA ALA A 401 0.90 9.87 23.90
C ALA A 401 2.08 8.97 23.53
N PHE A 402 2.92 9.45 22.62
CA PHE A 402 4.10 8.74 22.12
C PHE A 402 5.26 9.71 22.01
N THR A 403 6.46 9.27 22.37
CA THR A 403 7.67 10.09 22.22
C THR A 403 8.72 9.32 21.44
N PHE A 404 9.30 9.97 20.45
CA PHE A 404 10.29 9.41 19.52
C PHE A 404 11.58 10.22 19.57
N THR A 405 12.72 9.56 19.31
CA THR A 405 14.02 10.22 19.19
C THR A 405 14.89 9.55 18.14
N ASP A 406 15.69 10.37 17.47
CA ASP A 406 16.76 9.94 16.57
C ASP A 406 17.93 10.92 16.55
N ARG A 407 18.90 10.67 15.68
CA ARG A 407 20.06 11.53 15.42
C ARG A 407 20.25 11.77 13.92
N ALA A 408 19.17 11.84 13.17
CA ALA A 408 19.20 12.01 11.71
C ALA A 408 19.95 13.29 11.24
N TYR A 409 20.16 14.24 12.13
CA TYR A 409 20.96 15.45 11.88
C TYR A 409 22.28 15.50 12.67
N GLY A 410 22.75 14.32 13.15
CA GLY A 410 23.97 14.21 13.94
C GLY A 410 23.85 14.62 15.41
N VAL A 411 22.74 15.26 15.78
CA VAL A 411 22.36 15.65 17.14
C VAL A 411 21.01 15.06 17.49
N PRO A 412 20.61 14.97 18.77
CA PRO A 412 19.28 14.47 19.12
C PRO A 412 18.18 15.31 18.51
N ARG A 413 17.19 14.63 17.93
CA ARG A 413 15.90 15.16 17.49
C ARG A 413 14.83 14.40 18.26
N LYS A 414 13.82 15.09 18.77
CA LYS A 414 12.75 14.50 19.55
C LYS A 414 11.41 15.04 19.11
N ARG A 415 10.43 14.17 18.99
CA ARG A 415 9.02 14.48 18.79
C ARG A 415 8.18 13.75 19.82
N SER A 416 7.27 14.47 20.47
CA SER A 416 6.21 13.90 21.28
C SER A 416 4.86 14.22 20.66
N VAL A 417 4.05 13.20 20.43
CA VAL A 417 2.70 13.32 19.84
C VAL A 417 1.69 12.90 20.90
N LEU A 418 0.68 13.72 21.13
CA LEU A 418 -0.46 13.42 21.99
C LEU A 418 -1.75 13.59 21.18
N VAL A 419 -2.62 12.58 21.23
CA VAL A 419 -3.96 12.62 20.64
C VAL A 419 -4.98 12.45 21.76
N ASN A 420 -5.90 13.41 21.85
CA ASN A 420 -7.06 13.34 22.71
C ASN A 420 -8.29 13.11 21.82
N HIS A 421 -8.93 11.98 22.01
CA HIS A 421 -10.06 11.53 21.18
C HIS A 421 -11.40 12.10 21.61
N ARG A 422 -11.53 12.61 22.84
CA ARG A 422 -12.78 13.19 23.32
C ARG A 422 -13.07 14.52 22.66
N GLU A 423 -12.04 15.35 22.50
CA GLU A 423 -12.12 16.69 21.90
C GLU A 423 -11.52 16.72 20.48
N ASP A 424 -11.13 15.57 19.91
CA ASP A 424 -10.46 15.46 18.60
C ASP A 424 -9.24 16.37 18.45
N VAL A 425 -8.40 16.48 19.48
CA VAL A 425 -7.20 17.34 19.45
C VAL A 425 -5.94 16.50 19.28
N MET A 426 -5.10 16.88 18.31
CA MET A 426 -3.73 16.38 18.20
C MET A 426 -2.74 17.48 18.59
N ALA A 427 -1.80 17.18 19.47
CA ALA A 427 -0.70 18.05 19.83
C ALA A 427 0.65 17.38 19.52
N VAL A 428 1.57 18.14 18.93
CA VAL A 428 2.91 17.68 18.55
C VAL A 428 3.94 18.64 19.10
N LEU A 429 4.81 18.15 19.99
CA LEU A 429 5.92 18.90 20.55
C LEU A 429 7.23 18.43 19.94
N ASP A 430 7.93 19.33 19.29
CA ASP A 430 9.23 19.10 18.66
C ASP A 430 10.34 19.86 19.38
N SER A 431 11.46 19.19 19.55
CA SER A 431 12.68 19.77 20.13
C SER A 431 13.92 19.05 19.59
N GLY A 432 15.10 19.64 19.74
CA GLY A 432 16.32 19.02 19.27
C GLY A 432 17.59 19.74 19.68
N GLY A 433 18.73 19.23 19.25
CA GLY A 433 20.04 19.86 19.45
C GLY A 433 20.33 21.03 18.49
N GLY A 434 19.34 21.89 18.24
CA GLY A 434 19.42 23.07 17.39
C GLY A 434 18.06 23.60 16.99
N LYS A 435 18.05 24.68 16.22
CA LYS A 435 16.83 25.30 15.69
C LYS A 435 16.15 24.39 14.69
N LEU A 436 14.84 24.27 14.78
CA LEU A 436 14.03 23.42 13.93
C LEU A 436 12.91 24.18 13.22
N GLN A 437 12.42 23.59 12.14
CA GLN A 437 11.29 24.03 11.36
C GLN A 437 10.40 22.84 11.09
N ASN A 438 9.09 22.99 11.27
CA ASN A 438 8.10 21.95 10.92
C ASN A 438 7.49 22.20 9.55
N LEU A 439 7.21 21.12 8.86
CA LEU A 439 6.43 21.10 7.63
C LEU A 439 5.13 20.35 7.92
N TRP A 440 3.98 20.98 7.59
CA TRP A 440 2.67 20.38 7.77
C TRP A 440 1.96 20.29 6.42
N HIS A 441 1.98 19.11 5.83
CA HIS A 441 1.36 18.81 4.55
C HIS A 441 -0.12 18.55 4.77
N LEU A 442 -0.96 19.36 4.12
CA LEU A 442 -2.41 19.33 4.26
C LEU A 442 -3.04 18.58 3.10
N ASP A 443 -4.24 18.09 3.32
CA ASP A 443 -5.06 17.50 2.26
C ASP A 443 -5.28 18.51 1.12
N PRO A 444 -5.18 18.12 -0.16
CA PRO A 444 -5.31 19.01 -1.31
C PRO A 444 -6.69 19.67 -1.43
N GLY A 445 -7.74 19.05 -0.85
CA GLY A 445 -9.09 19.61 -0.79
C GLY A 445 -9.23 20.77 0.19
N LEU A 446 -8.31 20.93 1.15
CA LEU A 446 -8.36 22.02 2.12
C LEU A 446 -7.87 23.34 1.53
N LYS A 447 -8.61 24.40 1.83
CA LYS A 447 -8.25 25.79 1.50
C LYS A 447 -7.77 26.51 2.75
N VAL A 448 -6.71 27.30 2.63
CA VAL A 448 -6.31 28.21 3.72
C VAL A 448 -7.29 29.36 3.76
N VAL A 449 -7.93 29.54 4.91
CA VAL A 449 -8.94 30.57 5.19
C VAL A 449 -8.29 31.81 5.79
N SER A 450 -7.37 31.62 6.72
CA SER A 450 -6.56 32.69 7.32
C SER A 450 -5.21 32.17 7.79
N ASP A 451 -4.24 33.06 7.88
CA ASP A 451 -2.87 32.82 8.34
C ASP A 451 -2.38 34.05 9.11
N SER A 452 -2.48 34.01 10.42
CA SER A 452 -2.09 35.13 11.28
C SER A 452 -1.77 34.68 12.70
N GLY A 453 -0.85 35.38 13.37
CA GLY A 453 -0.62 35.23 14.82
C GLY A 453 -0.24 33.83 15.30
N GLY A 454 0.51 33.05 14.48
CA GLY A 454 0.87 31.67 14.83
C GLY A 454 -0.25 30.65 14.63
N GLN A 455 -1.35 31.06 14.00
CA GLN A 455 -2.48 30.18 13.67
C GLN A 455 -2.73 30.17 12.15
N VAL A 456 -2.94 28.99 11.59
CA VAL A 456 -3.46 28.80 10.25
C VAL A 456 -4.81 28.13 10.35
N VAL A 457 -5.83 28.76 9.75
CA VAL A 457 -7.17 28.18 9.63
C VAL A 457 -7.31 27.60 8.23
N VAL A 458 -7.75 26.36 8.16
CA VAL A 458 -8.04 25.66 6.90
C VAL A 458 -9.49 25.23 6.88
N GLY A 459 -10.04 25.04 5.69
CA GLY A 459 -11.45 24.64 5.57
C GLY A 459 -11.82 23.99 4.25
N ASP A 460 -12.97 23.31 4.28
CA ASP A 460 -13.66 22.72 3.14
C ASP A 460 -15.16 22.94 3.32
N GLY A 461 -15.75 23.78 2.45
CA GLY A 461 -17.13 24.22 2.61
C GLY A 461 -17.34 24.98 3.93
N GLY A 462 -18.32 24.54 4.73
CA GLY A 462 -18.61 25.11 6.05
C GLY A 462 -17.74 24.57 7.19
N TRP A 463 -16.96 23.52 6.95
CA TRP A 463 -16.08 22.94 7.96
C TRP A 463 -14.74 23.66 8.02
N LYS A 464 -14.19 23.78 9.21
CA LYS A 464 -12.91 24.43 9.46
C LYS A 464 -12.07 23.64 10.46
N ALA A 465 -10.75 23.84 10.42
CA ALA A 465 -9.81 23.39 11.44
C ALA A 465 -8.73 24.45 11.66
N SER A 466 -8.21 24.49 12.86
CA SER A 466 -7.11 25.38 13.24
C SER A 466 -5.83 24.60 13.52
N ILE A 467 -4.72 25.10 13.00
CA ILE A 467 -3.37 24.65 13.31
C ILE A 467 -2.66 25.80 14.03
N VAL A 468 -2.45 25.64 15.35
CA VAL A 468 -1.84 26.63 16.21
C VAL A 468 -0.41 26.24 16.52
N GLN A 469 0.52 27.19 16.38
CA GLN A 469 1.96 26.96 16.62
C GLN A 469 2.48 27.90 17.70
N LEU A 470 3.12 27.33 18.72
CA LEU A 470 3.66 28.02 19.87
C LEU A 470 5.15 27.68 20.07
N ALA A 471 5.95 28.68 20.42
CA ALA A 471 7.31 28.45 20.88
C ALA A 471 7.30 28.00 22.35
N MET A 472 8.04 26.95 22.67
CA MET A 472 8.11 26.44 24.03
C MET A 472 9.48 26.70 24.66
N PRO A 473 9.57 27.05 25.96
CA PRO A 473 8.47 27.05 26.96
C PRO A 473 7.76 28.41 27.13
N SER A 474 8.05 29.42 26.32
CA SER A 474 7.48 30.77 26.45
C SER A 474 5.97 30.81 26.17
N CYS A 475 5.42 29.83 25.42
CA CYS A 475 4.05 29.81 24.93
C CYS A 475 3.71 30.95 23.95
N GLU A 476 4.72 31.64 23.44
CA GLU A 476 4.50 32.70 22.46
C GLU A 476 4.02 32.13 21.12
N PRO A 477 2.95 32.68 20.53
CA PRO A 477 2.56 32.36 19.20
C PRO A 477 3.70 32.60 18.20
N VAL A 478 4.00 31.59 17.35
CA VAL A 478 5.11 31.70 16.38
C VAL A 478 4.57 32.27 15.08
N GLY A 479 4.59 33.60 14.94
CA GLY A 479 4.23 34.30 13.72
C GLY A 479 5.28 34.17 12.62
N GLY A 480 4.87 34.44 11.35
CA GLY A 480 5.76 34.38 10.18
C GLY A 480 5.85 33.01 9.52
N GLN A 481 4.90 32.11 9.81
CA GLN A 481 4.69 30.89 9.01
C GLN A 481 4.37 31.26 7.54
N ARG A 482 4.69 30.34 6.65
CA ARG A 482 4.37 30.50 5.23
C ARG A 482 3.53 29.32 4.76
N VAL A 483 2.54 29.59 3.93
CA VAL A 483 1.82 28.53 3.21
C VAL A 483 2.37 28.43 1.81
N VAL A 484 2.84 27.24 1.44
CA VAL A 484 3.35 26.93 0.11
C VAL A 484 2.42 25.97 -0.58
N ARG A 485 2.12 26.21 -1.86
CA ARG A 485 1.28 25.33 -2.69
C ARG A 485 1.82 25.31 -4.13
N GLY A 486 2.10 24.12 -4.65
CA GLY A 486 2.46 23.91 -6.04
C GLY A 486 3.83 24.48 -6.45
N GLN A 487 4.76 24.70 -5.52
CA GLN A 487 6.11 25.17 -5.82
C GLN A 487 6.94 24.06 -6.48
N THR A 488 7.70 24.39 -7.53
CA THR A 488 8.50 23.40 -8.30
C THR A 488 10.01 23.60 -8.17
N SER A 489 10.47 24.71 -7.59
CA SER A 489 11.91 24.99 -7.41
C SER A 489 12.15 25.72 -6.07
N PRO A 490 12.61 25.01 -5.03
CA PRO A 490 12.56 23.56 -4.86
C PRO A 490 11.11 23.04 -4.82
N TYR A 491 10.90 21.75 -5.03
CA TYR A 491 9.56 21.17 -4.90
C TYR A 491 9.05 21.34 -3.47
N GLN A 492 7.81 21.84 -3.33
CA GLN A 492 7.07 21.90 -2.08
C GLN A 492 5.58 22.15 -2.37
N GLY A 493 4.70 21.60 -1.51
CA GLY A 493 3.26 21.82 -1.63
C GLY A 493 2.61 20.99 -2.73
N TRP A 494 2.92 19.71 -2.78
CA TRP A 494 2.38 18.75 -3.72
C TRP A 494 2.00 17.44 -3.01
N VAL A 495 1.02 16.74 -3.53
CA VAL A 495 0.66 15.35 -3.18
C VAL A 495 0.47 14.51 -4.43
N SER A 496 0.57 13.19 -4.27
CA SER A 496 0.32 12.19 -5.31
C SER A 496 -0.96 11.43 -4.98
N PRO A 497 -2.12 11.84 -5.52
CA PRO A 497 -3.38 11.17 -5.27
C PRO A 497 -3.45 9.77 -5.87
N GLY A 498 -2.61 9.47 -6.86
CA GLY A 498 -2.54 8.17 -7.53
C GLY A 498 -1.28 8.03 -8.38
N TYR A 499 -1.06 6.82 -8.92
CA TYR A 499 0.10 6.55 -9.77
C TYR A 499 0.14 7.50 -10.97
N MET A 500 1.31 8.06 -11.27
CA MET A 500 1.56 9.07 -12.33
C MET A 500 0.73 10.36 -12.22
N ARG A 501 0.08 10.61 -11.08
CA ARG A 501 -0.69 11.82 -10.82
C ARG A 501 -0.07 12.61 -9.67
N LYS A 502 -0.06 13.93 -9.80
CA LYS A 502 0.30 14.86 -8.74
C LYS A 502 -0.58 16.09 -8.80
N GLU A 503 -0.88 16.66 -7.65
CA GLU A 503 -1.67 17.87 -7.53
C GLU A 503 -1.12 18.81 -6.47
N PRO A 504 -1.31 20.13 -6.61
CA PRO A 504 -0.89 21.10 -5.61
C PRO A 504 -1.70 20.92 -4.31
N ALA A 505 -1.01 20.88 -3.18
CA ALA A 505 -1.60 20.82 -1.84
C ALA A 505 -0.96 21.87 -0.92
N PRO A 506 -1.67 22.43 0.07
CA PRO A 506 -1.07 23.40 0.96
C PRO A 506 -0.05 22.74 1.91
N VAL A 507 1.06 23.41 2.17
CA VAL A 507 2.03 23.04 3.20
C VAL A 507 2.29 24.25 4.08
N ILE A 508 2.08 24.11 5.38
CA ILE A 508 2.46 25.12 6.35
C ILE A 508 3.93 24.90 6.71
N VAL A 509 4.76 25.89 6.40
CA VAL A 509 6.17 25.93 6.77
C VAL A 509 6.28 26.80 8.02
N SER A 510 6.58 26.19 9.18
CA SER A 510 6.70 26.93 10.42
C SER A 510 7.86 27.93 10.40
N PRO A 511 7.85 28.95 11.22
CA PRO A 511 9.06 29.68 11.56
C PRO A 511 10.09 28.77 12.22
N VAL A 512 11.32 29.24 12.30
CA VAL A 512 12.43 28.53 12.94
C VAL A 512 12.43 28.81 14.42
N ALA A 513 12.42 27.78 15.28
CA ALA A 513 12.47 27.88 16.73
C ALA A 513 13.30 26.73 17.33
N GLU A 514 13.65 26.84 18.61
CA GLU A 514 14.36 25.79 19.37
C GLU A 514 13.43 24.64 19.77
N SER A 515 12.17 24.97 20.05
CA SER A 515 11.11 24.01 20.38
C SER A 515 9.77 24.54 19.90
N LEU A 516 9.02 23.72 19.23
CA LEU A 516 7.70 24.06 18.67
C LEU A 516 6.63 23.11 19.21
N LEU A 517 5.55 23.67 19.69
CA LEU A 517 4.31 22.95 19.96
C LEU A 517 3.29 23.31 18.89
N THR A 518 2.85 22.30 18.15
CA THR A 518 1.78 22.45 17.16
C THR A 518 0.53 21.75 17.68
N VAL A 519 -0.61 22.43 17.64
CA VAL A 519 -1.90 21.89 18.05
C VAL A 519 -2.86 21.95 16.87
N VAL A 520 -3.42 20.80 16.49
CA VAL A 520 -4.43 20.67 15.44
C VAL A 520 -5.78 20.51 16.11
N VAL A 521 -6.70 21.43 15.82
CA VAL A 521 -8.05 21.50 16.42
C VAL A 521 -9.08 21.48 15.30
N PRO A 522 -9.70 20.31 15.00
CA PRO A 522 -10.77 20.20 14.03
C PRO A 522 -12.07 20.85 14.50
N GLY A 523 -12.93 21.25 13.57
CA GLY A 523 -14.29 21.73 13.84
C GLY A 523 -14.37 23.19 14.31
N THR A 524 -13.28 23.95 14.33
CA THR A 524 -13.28 25.37 14.74
C THR A 524 -12.22 26.20 14.03
N ASP A 525 -12.54 27.48 13.79
CA ASP A 525 -11.60 28.51 13.34
C ASP A 525 -11.07 29.41 14.47
N ARG A 526 -11.56 29.22 15.69
CA ARG A 526 -11.23 30.05 16.86
C ARG A 526 -11.10 29.21 18.12
N PRO A 527 -10.10 28.30 18.18
CA PRO A 527 -9.83 27.64 19.44
C PRO A 527 -9.29 28.68 20.45
N GLU A 528 -9.81 28.69 21.66
CA GLU A 528 -9.18 29.42 22.73
C GLU A 528 -8.03 28.59 23.27
N VAL A 529 -6.83 29.15 23.20
CA VAL A 529 -5.60 28.51 23.68
C VAL A 529 -5.01 29.36 24.77
N SER A 530 -5.03 28.85 25.98
CA SER A 530 -4.35 29.47 27.13
C SER A 530 -3.13 28.65 27.53
N CYS A 531 -2.01 29.34 27.82
CA CYS A 531 -0.77 28.67 28.18
C CYS A 531 -0.17 29.34 29.42
N SER A 532 0.21 28.54 30.42
CA SER A 532 0.90 28.99 31.64
C SER A 532 2.08 28.06 31.89
N GLY A 533 3.28 28.60 31.73
CA GLY A 533 4.51 27.84 31.85
C GLY A 533 4.57 26.70 30.84
N ARG A 534 4.42 25.46 31.31
CA ARG A 534 4.43 24.25 30.44
C ARG A 534 3.07 23.58 30.34
N THR A 535 2.01 24.24 30.81
CA THR A 535 0.64 23.73 30.75
C THR A 535 -0.15 24.53 29.72
N LEU A 536 -0.69 23.85 28.76
CA LEU A 536 -1.56 24.39 27.70
C LEU A 536 -2.98 23.88 27.93
N THR A 537 -3.96 24.77 27.89
CA THR A 537 -5.38 24.42 27.84
C THR A 537 -5.94 24.85 26.50
N VAL A 538 -6.56 23.93 25.80
CA VAL A 538 -7.21 24.16 24.50
C VAL A 538 -8.71 23.98 24.69
N HIS A 539 -9.48 25.02 24.43
CA HIS A 539 -10.94 24.99 24.43
C HIS A 539 -11.42 24.73 23.03
N THR A 540 -12.27 23.73 22.87
CA THR A 540 -12.89 23.32 21.59
C THR A 540 -14.39 23.32 21.75
N PRO A 541 -15.17 23.24 20.66
CA PRO A 541 -16.63 23.08 20.76
C PRO A 541 -17.07 21.82 21.54
N ALA A 542 -16.24 20.78 21.59
CA ALA A 542 -16.51 19.53 22.30
C ALA A 542 -16.12 19.54 23.78
N GLY A 543 -15.34 20.54 24.23
CA GLY A 543 -14.85 20.63 25.60
C GLY A 543 -13.46 21.23 25.71
N SER A 544 -12.79 20.98 26.82
CA SER A 544 -11.44 21.53 27.09
C SER A 544 -10.45 20.41 27.34
N VAL A 545 -9.28 20.49 26.73
CA VAL A 545 -8.16 19.58 26.94
C VAL A 545 -6.97 20.31 27.55
N THR A 546 -6.43 19.76 28.63
CA THR A 546 -5.18 20.27 29.24
C THR A 546 -4.03 19.36 28.85
N LEU A 547 -2.97 19.95 28.32
CA LEU A 547 -1.74 19.31 27.89
C LEU A 547 -0.57 19.80 28.74
N ARG A 548 0.34 18.91 29.11
CA ARG A 548 1.56 19.29 29.84
C ARG A 548 2.80 18.93 29.07
N ALA A 549 3.66 19.90 28.81
CA ALA A 549 4.97 19.71 28.22
C ALA A 549 6.02 19.57 29.34
N SER A 550 6.70 18.43 29.43
CA SER A 550 7.79 18.26 30.39
C SER A 550 9.05 19.06 30.00
N SER A 551 9.97 19.25 30.93
CA SER A 551 11.31 19.79 30.62
C SER A 551 12.12 18.88 29.71
N SER A 552 11.82 17.59 29.70
CA SER A 552 12.45 16.60 28.81
C SER A 552 11.82 16.53 27.41
N GLY A 553 10.83 17.40 27.09
CA GLY A 553 10.19 17.43 25.76
C GLY A 553 9.21 16.28 25.52
N THR A 554 8.45 15.86 26.53
CA THR A 554 7.35 14.92 26.43
C THR A 554 6.00 15.60 26.66
N LEU A 555 4.95 15.14 25.99
CA LEU A 555 3.57 15.55 26.23
C LEU A 555 2.84 14.53 27.10
N SER A 556 2.04 15.04 28.03
CA SER A 556 1.16 14.23 28.88
C SER A 556 -0.18 14.89 29.08
#